data_9d4a560cb7794f3fcd477f9afb381716
#
_entry.id   9d4a560cb7794f3fcd477f9afb381716
#
_cell.length_a   1.000
_cell.length_b   1.000
_cell.length_c   1.000
_cell.angle_alpha   90.00
_cell.angle_beta   90.00
_cell.angle_gamma   90.00
#
_symmetry.space_group_name_H-M   'P 1'
#
loop_
_entity.id
_entity.type
_entity.pdbx_description
1 polymer ?
#
loop_
_entity_poly.entity_id
_entity_poly.type
_entity_poly.pdbx_seq_one_letter_code
_entity_poly.pdbx_strand_id
1 'polypeptide(L)'
;MRPFVWLALLFGTGALLLAQERPAENPAANNPHLGNPESIRGGMTLYRVRCGECHGLDASGYRGPDLIAVLAGGATDERLFQTIRKGVPGTEMPPTTSPDDELLMIIAYLRKIGTVAPPASPIGNVENGGRLFASQCMSCHSVAGRGGRLGPDLSRIGASRSHGALVREIRTPSEWVPPSYETVTLVTKDGERIRGTKKNEDVFSIQVMDLRERIQGYLKSNLQQVIYEQGSLMPAFDSARLNDSDLTDLIAYLSTLRSRP
;
A
#
# COMPACT_ATOMS: atom_id res chain seq x y z
N MET A 1 69.29 -61.48 -7.08
CA MET A 1 67.80 -61.55 -7.16
C MET A 1 67.20 -60.77 -6.02
N ARG A 2 66.62 -59.62 -6.27
CA ARG A 2 65.90 -58.75 -5.29
C ARG A 2 64.44 -58.72 -5.68
N PRO A 3 63.48 -58.97 -4.80
CA PRO A 3 62.07 -58.88 -5.15
C PRO A 3 61.58 -57.41 -5.08
N PHE A 4 60.86 -56.97 -6.12
CA PHE A 4 60.18 -55.75 -6.18
C PHE A 4 58.85 -55.86 -5.37
N VAL A 5 58.69 -54.98 -4.37
CA VAL A 5 57.43 -54.85 -3.61
C VAL A 5 56.60 -53.74 -4.31
N TRP A 6 55.45 -54.11 -4.85
CA TRP A 6 54.47 -53.18 -5.37
C TRP A 6 53.59 -52.61 -4.24
N LEU A 7 53.74 -51.36 -4.01
CA LEU A 7 52.86 -50.58 -3.08
C LEU A 7 51.59 -50.13 -3.82
N ALA A 8 50.47 -50.77 -3.51
CA ALA A 8 49.16 -50.37 -4.04
C ALA A 8 48.62 -49.14 -3.28
N LEU A 9 48.58 -48.01 -3.92
CA LEU A 9 47.91 -46.78 -3.44
C LEU A 9 46.40 -46.91 -3.64
N LEU A 10 45.65 -47.11 -2.58
CA LEU A 10 44.18 -47.01 -2.56
C LEU A 10 43.76 -45.54 -2.55
N PHE A 11 43.33 -45.06 -3.69
CA PHE A 11 42.64 -43.75 -3.77
C PHE A 11 41.20 -43.93 -3.25
N GLY A 12 40.97 -43.50 -2.01
CA GLY A 12 39.62 -43.36 -1.47
C GLY A 12 38.87 -42.21 -2.14
N THR A 13 37.92 -42.50 -3.02
CA THR A 13 36.97 -41.51 -3.57
C THR A 13 36.00 -41.09 -2.47
N GLY A 14 36.33 -40.02 -1.75
CA GLY A 14 35.37 -39.34 -0.86
C GLY A 14 34.26 -38.72 -1.69
N ALA A 15 33.09 -39.35 -1.71
CA ALA A 15 31.90 -38.74 -2.25
C ALA A 15 31.48 -37.53 -1.39
N LEU A 16 31.70 -36.31 -1.88
CA LEU A 16 31.18 -35.08 -1.28
C LEU A 16 29.66 -35.11 -1.46
N LEU A 17 28.93 -35.48 -0.41
CA LEU A 17 27.48 -35.30 -0.34
C LEU A 17 27.21 -33.79 -0.27
N LEU A 18 26.96 -33.17 -1.44
CA LEU A 18 26.35 -31.84 -1.52
C LEU A 18 24.97 -31.98 -0.91
N ALA A 19 24.79 -31.49 0.31
CA ALA A 19 23.46 -31.28 0.88
C ALA A 19 22.73 -30.29 -0.02
N GLN A 20 21.83 -30.76 -0.86
CA GLN A 20 20.87 -29.92 -1.58
C GLN A 20 19.97 -29.30 -0.51
N GLU A 21 20.18 -28.02 -0.19
CA GLU A 21 19.20 -27.24 0.56
C GLU A 21 17.89 -27.28 -0.24
N ARG A 22 16.91 -28.02 0.28
CA ARG A 22 15.54 -27.90 -0.25
C ARG A 22 15.14 -26.43 -0.12
N PRO A 23 14.55 -25.83 -1.19
CA PRO A 23 13.96 -24.51 -1.05
C PRO A 23 13.00 -24.54 0.14
N ALA A 24 13.11 -23.56 1.03
CA ALA A 24 12.23 -23.46 2.19
C ALA A 24 10.77 -23.51 1.69
N GLU A 25 10.05 -24.56 2.09
CA GLU A 25 8.66 -24.77 1.70
C GLU A 25 7.83 -23.57 2.20
N ASN A 26 7.11 -22.88 1.31
CA ASN A 26 6.31 -21.76 1.73
C ASN A 26 5.12 -22.27 2.57
N PRO A 27 5.05 -21.94 3.87
CA PRO A 27 4.04 -22.50 4.77
C PRO A 27 2.60 -22.14 4.34
N ALA A 28 2.43 -21.11 3.52
CA ALA A 28 1.13 -20.67 3.05
C ALA A 28 0.59 -21.45 1.83
N ALA A 29 1.41 -22.31 1.20
CA ALA A 29 0.96 -23.14 0.07
C ALA A 29 -0.19 -24.08 0.44
N ASN A 30 -0.22 -24.56 1.70
CA ASN A 30 -1.28 -25.39 2.26
C ASN A 30 -1.66 -24.84 3.65
N ASN A 31 -2.32 -23.69 3.72
CA ASN A 31 -2.69 -23.09 4.98
C ASN A 31 -3.69 -24.00 5.77
N PRO A 32 -3.28 -24.61 6.92
CA PRO A 32 -4.10 -25.55 7.65
C PRO A 32 -5.29 -24.90 8.37
N HIS A 33 -5.33 -23.58 8.45
CA HIS A 33 -6.35 -22.82 9.15
C HIS A 33 -7.55 -22.45 8.26
N LEU A 34 -7.47 -22.68 6.95
CA LEU A 34 -8.57 -22.40 6.04
C LEU A 34 -9.81 -23.25 6.41
N GLY A 35 -10.95 -22.58 6.57
CA GLY A 35 -12.20 -23.25 6.93
C GLY A 35 -12.33 -23.66 8.42
N ASN A 36 -11.28 -23.53 9.23
CA ASN A 36 -11.35 -23.83 10.67
C ASN A 36 -11.92 -22.64 11.44
N PRO A 37 -13.13 -22.77 12.07
CA PRO A 37 -13.79 -21.63 12.73
C PRO A 37 -13.02 -21.07 13.94
N GLU A 38 -12.29 -21.90 14.67
CA GLU A 38 -11.50 -21.47 15.82
C GLU A 38 -10.27 -20.69 15.38
N SER A 39 -9.54 -21.20 14.41
CA SER A 39 -8.40 -20.51 13.80
C SER A 39 -8.80 -19.18 13.16
N ILE A 40 -9.96 -19.13 12.48
CA ILE A 40 -10.51 -17.91 11.90
C ILE A 40 -10.84 -16.87 12.98
N ARG A 41 -11.41 -17.28 14.13
CA ARG A 41 -11.65 -16.37 15.27
C ARG A 41 -10.33 -15.85 15.86
N GLY A 42 -9.34 -16.73 16.03
CA GLY A 42 -7.99 -16.35 16.46
C GLY A 42 -7.36 -15.36 15.50
N GLY A 43 -7.42 -15.64 14.19
CA GLY A 43 -6.94 -14.76 13.13
C GLY A 43 -7.64 -13.41 13.11
N MET A 44 -8.95 -13.35 13.37
CA MET A 44 -9.69 -12.09 13.52
C MET A 44 -9.14 -11.25 14.68
N THR A 45 -8.88 -11.87 15.83
CA THR A 45 -8.33 -11.17 16.99
C THR A 45 -6.94 -10.61 16.70
N LEU A 46 -6.05 -11.43 16.11
CA LEU A 46 -4.71 -11.02 15.70
C LEU A 46 -4.76 -9.90 14.67
N TYR A 47 -5.63 -10.02 13.68
CA TYR A 47 -5.83 -9.00 12.65
C TYR A 47 -6.23 -7.65 13.26
N ARG A 48 -7.23 -7.62 14.14
CA ARG A 48 -7.72 -6.39 14.77
C ARG A 48 -6.66 -5.67 15.57
N VAL A 49 -5.81 -6.42 16.26
CA VAL A 49 -4.74 -5.86 17.11
C VAL A 49 -3.56 -5.37 16.30
N ARG A 50 -3.19 -6.07 15.23
CA ARG A 50 -1.92 -5.82 14.49
C ARG A 50 -2.10 -5.11 13.16
N CYS A 51 -3.25 -5.26 12.53
CA CYS A 51 -3.49 -4.81 11.16
C CYS A 51 -4.60 -3.76 11.07
N GLY A 52 -5.58 -3.84 12.02
CA GLY A 52 -6.82 -3.08 11.97
C GLY A 52 -6.62 -1.57 12.02
N GLU A 53 -5.57 -1.07 12.68
CA GLU A 53 -5.26 0.37 12.73
C GLU A 53 -4.99 0.95 11.34
N CYS A 54 -4.32 0.18 10.47
CA CYS A 54 -3.98 0.64 9.13
C CYS A 54 -4.98 0.17 8.08
N HIS A 55 -5.48 -1.08 8.18
CA HIS A 55 -6.32 -1.67 7.15
C HIS A 55 -7.84 -1.62 7.46
N GLY A 56 -8.24 -0.97 8.56
CA GLY A 56 -9.62 -0.95 9.05
C GLY A 56 -9.98 -2.23 9.79
N LEU A 57 -10.90 -2.16 10.76
CA LEU A 57 -11.34 -3.33 11.55
C LEU A 57 -12.13 -4.34 10.71
N ASP A 58 -12.68 -3.90 9.59
CA ASP A 58 -13.42 -4.66 8.58
C ASP A 58 -12.58 -5.00 7.33
N ALA A 59 -11.29 -4.66 7.35
CA ALA A 59 -10.35 -4.81 6.25
C ALA A 59 -10.67 -3.99 4.98
N SER A 60 -11.57 -2.99 5.07
CA SER A 60 -11.95 -2.13 3.96
C SER A 60 -10.95 -1.02 3.63
N GLY A 61 -9.82 -0.99 4.35
CA GLY A 61 -8.78 0.04 4.20
C GLY A 61 -9.04 1.28 5.07
N TYR A 62 -7.95 1.89 5.51
CA TYR A 62 -7.92 3.20 6.18
C TYR A 62 -6.63 3.91 5.79
N ARG A 63 -5.55 3.77 6.57
CA ARG A 63 -4.19 4.21 6.20
C ARG A 63 -3.54 3.27 5.19
N GLY A 64 -3.80 1.96 5.32
CA GLY A 64 -3.39 0.91 4.40
C GLY A 64 -4.45 0.62 3.32
N PRO A 65 -4.12 -0.21 2.32
CA PRO A 65 -5.06 -0.60 1.28
C PRO A 65 -6.25 -1.41 1.81
N ASP A 66 -7.34 -1.40 1.05
CA ASP A 66 -8.48 -2.29 1.21
C ASP A 66 -8.05 -3.74 0.88
N LEU A 67 -8.02 -4.59 1.91
CA LEU A 67 -7.60 -5.98 1.76
C LEU A 67 -8.68 -6.84 1.08
N ILE A 68 -9.96 -6.45 1.17
CA ILE A 68 -11.04 -7.14 0.45
C ILE A 68 -10.83 -6.95 -1.07
N ALA A 69 -10.51 -5.73 -1.50
CA ALA A 69 -10.19 -5.45 -2.91
C ALA A 69 -8.91 -6.17 -3.36
N VAL A 70 -7.89 -6.25 -2.51
CA VAL A 70 -6.64 -6.99 -2.78
C VAL A 70 -6.92 -8.48 -2.99
N LEU A 71 -7.77 -9.08 -2.15
CA LEU A 71 -8.18 -10.47 -2.24
C LEU A 71 -9.00 -10.74 -3.51
N ALA A 72 -9.96 -9.87 -3.80
CA ALA A 72 -10.78 -9.94 -5.03
C ALA A 72 -9.90 -9.78 -6.29
N GLY A 73 -8.77 -9.07 -6.21
CA GLY A 73 -7.76 -8.95 -7.26
C GLY A 73 -6.88 -10.19 -7.45
N GLY A 74 -7.18 -11.31 -6.76
CA GLY A 74 -6.50 -12.58 -6.94
C GLY A 74 -5.18 -12.74 -6.16
N ALA A 75 -4.98 -12.00 -5.07
CA ALA A 75 -3.83 -12.21 -4.20
C ALA A 75 -3.85 -13.63 -3.62
N THR A 76 -2.77 -14.40 -3.83
CA THR A 76 -2.62 -15.76 -3.29
C THR A 76 -2.22 -15.73 -1.80
N ASP A 77 -2.46 -16.81 -1.06
CA ASP A 77 -2.04 -16.94 0.35
C ASP A 77 -0.53 -16.80 0.48
N GLU A 78 0.20 -17.37 -0.44
CA GLU A 78 1.64 -17.25 -0.52
C GLU A 78 2.11 -15.80 -0.64
N ARG A 79 1.50 -15.05 -1.56
CA ARG A 79 1.80 -13.63 -1.75
C ARG A 79 1.44 -12.82 -0.50
N LEU A 80 0.28 -13.08 0.12
CA LEU A 80 -0.13 -12.43 1.35
C LEU A 80 0.88 -12.71 2.47
N PHE A 81 1.26 -13.98 2.66
CA PHE A 81 2.22 -14.39 3.67
C PHE A 81 3.56 -13.67 3.50
N GLN A 82 4.13 -13.67 2.29
CA GLN A 82 5.40 -12.99 2.01
C GLN A 82 5.28 -11.48 2.18
N THR A 83 4.16 -10.87 1.79
CA THR A 83 3.92 -9.44 1.98
C THR A 83 3.86 -9.07 3.46
N ILE A 84 3.14 -9.85 4.28
CA ILE A 84 3.05 -9.63 5.73
C ILE A 84 4.42 -9.86 6.38
N ARG A 85 5.12 -10.94 6.02
CA ARG A 85 6.42 -11.30 6.58
C ARG A 85 7.47 -10.23 6.33
N LYS A 86 7.57 -9.74 5.09
CA LYS A 86 8.64 -8.82 4.65
C LYS A 86 8.26 -7.34 4.75
N GLY A 87 6.98 -7.04 4.99
CA GLY A 87 6.46 -5.70 4.82
C GLY A 87 6.50 -5.24 3.36
N VAL A 88 6.27 -3.95 3.13
CA VAL A 88 6.35 -3.34 1.79
C VAL A 88 7.35 -2.20 1.85
N PRO A 89 8.55 -2.36 1.24
CA PRO A 89 9.59 -1.34 1.27
C PRO A 89 9.09 0.01 0.76
N GLY A 90 9.49 1.09 1.43
CA GLY A 90 9.08 2.45 1.07
C GLY A 90 7.64 2.82 1.47
N THR A 91 6.97 2.00 2.26
CA THR A 91 5.64 2.27 2.80
C THR A 91 5.62 2.15 4.33
N GLU A 92 4.47 2.46 4.94
CA GLU A 92 4.26 2.29 6.39
C GLU A 92 4.01 0.83 6.82
N MET A 93 3.96 -0.14 5.90
CA MET A 93 3.77 -1.54 6.24
C MET A 93 5.11 -2.18 6.65
N PRO A 94 5.39 -2.38 7.95
CA PRO A 94 6.65 -2.93 8.42
C PRO A 94 6.71 -4.44 8.22
N PRO A 95 7.92 -5.04 8.21
CA PRO A 95 8.09 -6.47 8.34
C PRO A 95 7.66 -6.96 9.73
N THR A 96 7.32 -8.26 9.85
CA THR A 96 6.98 -8.86 11.14
C THR A 96 7.77 -10.14 11.42
N THR A 97 8.09 -10.34 12.70
CA THR A 97 8.68 -11.57 13.23
C THR A 97 7.66 -12.48 13.91
N SER A 98 6.37 -12.19 13.79
CA SER A 98 5.30 -13.04 14.33
C SER A 98 5.45 -14.50 13.86
N PRO A 99 5.05 -15.49 14.67
CA PRO A 99 5.03 -16.89 14.27
C PRO A 99 4.29 -17.12 12.96
N ASP A 100 4.76 -18.05 12.13
CA ASP A 100 4.12 -18.37 10.84
C ASP A 100 2.67 -18.78 11.01
N ASP A 101 2.39 -19.55 12.06
CA ASP A 101 1.04 -20.02 12.41
C ASP A 101 0.04 -18.86 12.61
N GLU A 102 0.47 -17.81 13.31
CA GLU A 102 -0.35 -16.61 13.50
C GLU A 102 -0.63 -15.87 12.19
N LEU A 103 0.35 -15.80 11.28
CA LEU A 103 0.16 -15.19 9.96
C LEU A 103 -0.82 -16.02 9.12
N LEU A 104 -0.73 -17.35 9.18
CA LEU A 104 -1.64 -18.26 8.50
C LEU A 104 -3.07 -18.14 9.03
N MET A 105 -3.24 -17.98 10.34
CA MET A 105 -4.55 -17.70 10.97
C MET A 105 -5.13 -16.35 10.49
N ILE A 106 -4.30 -15.29 10.42
CA ILE A 106 -4.73 -13.99 9.88
C ILE A 106 -5.17 -14.14 8.42
N ILE A 107 -4.41 -14.87 7.59
CA ILE A 107 -4.75 -15.12 6.19
C ILE A 107 -6.08 -15.88 6.07
N ALA A 108 -6.30 -16.90 6.92
CA ALA A 108 -7.56 -17.64 6.96
C ALA A 108 -8.75 -16.74 7.30
N TYR A 109 -8.59 -15.82 8.26
CA TYR A 109 -9.60 -14.80 8.56
C TYR A 109 -9.86 -13.89 7.36
N LEU A 110 -8.81 -13.35 6.72
CA LEU A 110 -8.94 -12.50 5.55
C LEU A 110 -9.65 -13.23 4.40
N ARG A 111 -9.33 -14.50 4.15
CA ARG A 111 -10.05 -15.34 3.15
C ARG A 111 -11.53 -15.45 3.49
N LYS A 112 -11.86 -15.64 4.77
CA LYS A 112 -13.26 -15.74 5.20
C LYS A 112 -14.06 -14.46 4.94
N ILE A 113 -13.49 -13.29 5.22
CA ILE A 113 -14.18 -12.02 4.97
C ILE A 113 -14.13 -11.61 3.49
N GLY A 114 -13.08 -12.00 2.77
CA GLY A 114 -12.92 -11.73 1.33
C GLY A 114 -13.86 -12.54 0.43
N THR A 115 -14.59 -13.53 0.96
CA THR A 115 -15.63 -14.26 0.22
C THR A 115 -16.90 -13.42 -0.02
N VAL A 116 -17.03 -12.28 0.66
CA VAL A 116 -18.09 -11.31 0.36
C VAL A 116 -17.69 -10.62 -0.94
N ALA A 117 -18.27 -11.08 -2.05
CA ALA A 117 -17.99 -10.51 -3.36
C ALA A 117 -18.24 -8.99 -3.34
N PRO A 118 -17.32 -8.17 -3.86
CA PRO A 118 -17.64 -6.78 -4.14
C PRO A 118 -18.83 -6.76 -5.11
N PRO A 119 -19.67 -5.71 -5.07
CA PRO A 119 -20.80 -5.60 -5.99
C PRO A 119 -20.32 -5.82 -7.43
N ALA A 120 -21.02 -6.67 -8.17
CA ALA A 120 -20.65 -7.12 -9.52
C ALA A 120 -20.53 -5.96 -10.54
N SER A 121 -21.11 -4.81 -10.21
CA SER A 121 -21.01 -3.58 -11.00
C SER A 121 -20.93 -2.38 -10.05
N PRO A 122 -20.16 -1.34 -10.40
CA PRO A 122 -20.15 -0.12 -9.63
C PRO A 122 -21.56 0.50 -9.64
N ILE A 123 -22.05 0.90 -8.46
CA ILE A 123 -23.28 1.69 -8.34
C ILE A 123 -22.93 3.10 -8.79
N GLY A 124 -23.66 3.63 -9.79
CA GLY A 124 -23.47 4.98 -10.33
C GLY A 124 -23.12 5.00 -11.82
N ASN A 125 -23.09 6.20 -12.39
CA ASN A 125 -22.78 6.44 -13.80
C ASN A 125 -21.27 6.65 -13.99
N VAL A 126 -20.57 5.63 -14.49
CA VAL A 126 -19.11 5.64 -14.72
C VAL A 126 -18.67 6.77 -15.66
N GLU A 127 -19.46 7.05 -16.71
CA GLU A 127 -19.14 8.09 -17.69
C GLU A 127 -19.22 9.49 -17.06
N ASN A 128 -20.28 9.76 -16.28
CA ASN A 128 -20.38 11.01 -15.52
C ASN A 128 -19.27 11.15 -14.50
N GLY A 129 -18.94 10.06 -13.77
CA GLY A 129 -17.81 10.02 -12.85
C GLY A 129 -16.48 10.34 -13.50
N GLY A 130 -16.24 9.86 -14.73
CA GLY A 130 -15.05 10.21 -15.52
C GLY A 130 -14.99 11.71 -15.90
N ARG A 131 -16.14 12.32 -16.23
CA ARG A 131 -16.22 13.78 -16.49
C ARG A 131 -15.95 14.60 -15.22
N LEU A 132 -16.51 14.18 -14.09
CA LEU A 132 -16.27 14.80 -12.79
C LEU A 132 -14.79 14.70 -12.39
N PHE A 133 -14.18 13.53 -12.57
CA PHE A 133 -12.76 13.36 -12.34
C PHE A 133 -11.91 14.31 -13.20
N ALA A 134 -12.19 14.37 -14.50
CA ALA A 134 -11.46 15.23 -15.43
C ALA A 134 -11.56 16.72 -15.06
N SER A 135 -12.73 17.17 -14.61
CA SER A 135 -12.97 18.58 -14.28
C SER A 135 -12.49 19.00 -12.90
N GLN A 136 -12.52 18.11 -11.90
CA GLN A 136 -12.30 18.49 -10.51
C GLN A 136 -11.06 17.86 -9.86
N CYS A 137 -10.57 16.72 -10.39
CA CYS A 137 -9.53 15.93 -9.73
C CYS A 137 -8.24 15.85 -10.54
N MET A 138 -8.33 15.86 -11.88
CA MET A 138 -7.21 15.63 -12.79
C MET A 138 -6.11 16.71 -12.70
N SER A 139 -6.43 17.92 -12.22
CA SER A 139 -5.42 18.95 -12.00
C SER A 139 -4.35 18.57 -10.95
N CYS A 140 -4.71 17.68 -10.01
CA CYS A 140 -3.81 17.23 -8.95
C CYS A 140 -3.47 15.75 -9.04
N HIS A 141 -4.37 14.93 -9.59
CA HIS A 141 -4.21 13.47 -9.67
C HIS A 141 -3.99 13.00 -11.11
N SER A 142 -3.17 11.95 -11.27
CA SER A 142 -2.97 11.30 -12.57
C SER A 142 -3.73 9.96 -12.64
N VAL A 143 -4.16 9.63 -13.88
CA VAL A 143 -4.65 8.30 -14.28
C VAL A 143 -4.01 7.94 -15.60
N ALA A 144 -3.40 6.77 -15.72
CA ALA A 144 -2.71 6.29 -16.92
C ALA A 144 -1.67 7.31 -17.46
N GLY A 145 -0.93 7.94 -16.56
CA GLY A 145 0.10 8.94 -16.87
C GLY A 145 -0.43 10.31 -17.33
N ARG A 146 -1.73 10.55 -17.25
CA ARG A 146 -2.37 11.84 -17.59
C ARG A 146 -2.90 12.52 -16.35
N GLY A 147 -2.62 13.81 -16.18
CA GLY A 147 -3.04 14.60 -15.03
C GLY A 147 -1.88 15.11 -14.18
N GLY A 148 -2.21 15.71 -13.05
CA GLY A 148 -1.26 16.31 -12.11
C GLY A 148 -0.56 15.29 -11.22
N ARG A 149 0.47 15.77 -10.50
CA ARG A 149 1.32 14.98 -9.60
C ARG A 149 1.33 15.49 -8.16
N LEU A 150 0.53 16.50 -7.86
CA LEU A 150 0.38 17.03 -6.49
C LEU A 150 -0.26 15.99 -5.55
N GLY A 151 -1.23 15.21 -6.08
CA GLY A 151 -1.80 14.05 -5.42
C GLY A 151 -1.23 12.73 -5.94
N PRO A 152 -1.61 11.59 -5.34
CA PRO A 152 -1.21 10.26 -5.80
C PRO A 152 -1.78 9.93 -7.18
N ASP A 153 -1.06 9.05 -7.91
CA ASP A 153 -1.58 8.38 -9.09
C ASP A 153 -2.74 7.45 -8.71
N LEU A 154 -3.87 7.61 -9.38
CA LEU A 154 -5.11 6.89 -9.12
C LEU A 154 -5.39 5.76 -10.12
N SER A 155 -4.44 5.42 -11.00
CA SER A 155 -4.60 4.37 -12.04
C SER A 155 -5.05 3.02 -11.48
N ARG A 156 -4.79 2.76 -10.20
CA ARG A 156 -5.13 1.48 -9.53
C ARG A 156 -5.98 1.66 -8.27
N ILE A 157 -6.58 2.78 -8.09
CA ILE A 157 -7.27 3.11 -6.84
C ILE A 157 -8.43 2.14 -6.54
N GLY A 158 -9.16 1.72 -7.55
CA GLY A 158 -10.25 0.75 -7.43
C GLY A 158 -9.79 -0.68 -7.08
N ALA A 159 -8.48 -0.97 -7.17
CA ALA A 159 -7.91 -2.24 -6.71
C ALA A 159 -7.40 -2.16 -5.26
N SER A 160 -7.40 -0.98 -4.63
CA SER A 160 -6.79 -0.76 -3.32
C SER A 160 -7.67 -0.01 -2.32
N ARG A 161 -8.83 0.48 -2.76
CA ARG A 161 -9.78 1.23 -1.91
C ARG A 161 -11.20 0.72 -2.13
N SER A 162 -11.93 0.53 -1.02
CA SER A 162 -13.36 0.26 -1.04
C SER A 162 -14.15 1.53 -1.34
N HIS A 163 -15.45 1.36 -1.65
CA HIS A 163 -16.38 2.48 -1.79
C HIS A 163 -16.36 3.38 -0.55
N GLY A 164 -16.47 2.81 0.65
CA GLY A 164 -16.49 3.58 1.90
C GLY A 164 -15.17 4.31 2.16
N ALA A 165 -14.02 3.72 1.82
CA ALA A 165 -12.72 4.38 1.93
C ALA A 165 -12.64 5.59 0.99
N LEU A 166 -13.07 5.44 -0.27
CA LEU A 166 -13.11 6.54 -1.23
C LEU A 166 -14.03 7.68 -0.78
N VAL A 167 -15.21 7.36 -0.21
CA VAL A 167 -16.11 8.37 0.38
C VAL A 167 -15.36 9.18 1.45
N ARG A 168 -14.71 8.53 2.41
CA ARG A 168 -13.96 9.20 3.49
C ARG A 168 -12.84 10.06 2.93
N GLU A 169 -12.00 9.51 2.07
CA GLU A 169 -10.84 10.21 1.51
C GLU A 169 -11.24 11.44 0.68
N ILE A 170 -12.40 11.41 0.02
CA ILE A 170 -12.94 12.56 -0.75
C ILE A 170 -13.60 13.58 0.18
N ARG A 171 -14.41 13.14 1.16
CA ARG A 171 -15.14 14.00 2.08
C ARG A 171 -14.25 14.63 3.15
N THR A 172 -13.29 13.88 3.67
CA THR A 172 -12.44 14.28 4.82
C THR A 172 -10.94 14.01 4.55
N PRO A 173 -10.35 14.59 3.49
CA PRO A 173 -8.97 14.27 3.05
C PRO A 173 -7.89 14.64 4.07
N SER A 174 -8.20 15.47 5.05
CA SER A 174 -7.27 15.88 6.11
C SER A 174 -7.33 14.99 7.34
N GLU A 175 -8.23 13.99 7.39
CA GLU A 175 -8.31 13.05 8.50
C GLU A 175 -7.04 12.19 8.60
N TRP A 176 -6.48 11.83 7.46
CA TRP A 176 -5.17 11.21 7.37
C TRP A 176 -4.47 11.57 6.07
N VAL A 177 -3.26 12.10 6.16
CA VAL A 177 -2.42 12.47 5.00
C VAL A 177 -1.18 11.59 5.01
N PRO A 178 -0.92 10.83 3.93
CA PRO A 178 0.30 10.03 3.82
C PRO A 178 1.56 10.91 3.97
N PRO A 179 2.65 10.43 4.60
CA PRO A 179 3.87 11.22 4.85
C PRO A 179 4.47 11.88 3.59
N SER A 180 4.37 11.22 2.43
CA SER A 180 4.86 11.76 1.14
C SER A 180 3.94 12.83 0.51
N TYR A 181 2.80 13.13 1.16
CA TYR A 181 1.83 14.15 0.74
C TYR A 181 1.54 15.18 1.83
N GLU A 182 2.28 15.12 2.95
CA GLU A 182 2.18 16.16 3.99
C GLU A 182 2.41 17.55 3.41
N THR A 183 1.54 18.48 3.78
CA THR A 183 1.62 19.86 3.33
C THR A 183 2.62 20.63 4.18
N VAL A 184 3.55 21.31 3.53
CA VAL A 184 4.52 22.17 4.20
C VAL A 184 4.58 23.55 3.54
N THR A 185 4.86 24.57 4.35
CA THR A 185 5.27 25.90 3.87
C THR A 185 6.67 26.17 4.35
N LEU A 186 7.60 26.36 3.41
CA LEU A 186 8.96 26.82 3.68
C LEU A 186 8.98 28.35 3.65
N VAL A 187 9.66 28.96 4.62
CA VAL A 187 9.97 30.40 4.62
C VAL A 187 11.47 30.54 4.46
N THR A 188 11.90 31.11 3.34
CA THR A 188 13.33 31.36 3.07
C THR A 188 13.84 32.56 3.87
N LYS A 189 15.16 32.74 3.94
CA LYS A 189 15.78 33.86 4.69
C LYS A 189 15.42 35.24 4.15
N ASP A 190 15.10 35.32 2.86
CA ASP A 190 14.62 36.53 2.17
C ASP A 190 13.09 36.71 2.24
N GLY A 191 12.40 35.82 2.94
CA GLY A 191 10.96 35.93 3.21
C GLY A 191 10.05 35.30 2.16
N GLU A 192 10.58 34.64 1.11
CA GLU A 192 9.76 33.90 0.16
C GLU A 192 9.05 32.75 0.87
N ARG A 193 7.77 32.54 0.52
CA ARG A 193 6.96 31.44 1.04
C ARG A 193 6.67 30.42 -0.05
N ILE A 194 7.16 29.20 0.15
CA ILE A 194 7.05 28.09 -0.80
C ILE A 194 6.14 27.04 -0.15
N ARG A 195 4.92 26.92 -0.64
CA ARG A 195 3.92 25.92 -0.20
C ARG A 195 3.88 24.75 -1.13
N GLY A 196 3.80 23.52 -0.58
CA GLY A 196 3.73 22.32 -1.40
C GLY A 196 3.63 21.04 -0.56
N THR A 197 3.83 19.91 -1.24
CA THR A 197 3.91 18.60 -0.58
C THR A 197 5.34 18.21 -0.28
N LYS A 198 5.60 17.75 0.93
CA LYS A 198 6.89 17.21 1.33
C LYS A 198 7.14 15.90 0.56
N LYS A 199 8.29 15.78 -0.10
CA LYS A 199 8.69 14.58 -0.84
C LYS A 199 9.77 13.79 -0.13
N ASN A 200 10.69 14.46 0.51
CA ASN A 200 11.72 13.85 1.34
C ASN A 200 12.20 14.85 2.38
N GLU A 201 12.76 14.37 3.48
CA GLU A 201 13.32 15.19 4.53
C GLU A 201 14.37 14.41 5.31
N ASP A 202 15.47 15.06 5.63
CA ASP A 202 16.49 14.60 6.55
C ASP A 202 16.85 15.70 7.58
N VAL A 203 17.90 15.47 8.36
CA VAL A 203 18.36 16.44 9.39
C VAL A 203 18.78 17.77 8.77
N PHE A 204 19.31 17.77 7.55
CA PHE A 204 19.95 18.92 6.91
C PHE A 204 19.10 19.55 5.80
N SER A 205 18.23 18.77 5.16
CA SER A 205 17.52 19.20 3.95
C SER A 205 16.06 18.76 3.96
N ILE A 206 15.26 19.44 3.14
CA ILE A 206 13.89 19.10 2.84
C ILE A 206 13.62 19.25 1.34
N GLN A 207 12.99 18.25 0.73
CA GLN A 207 12.49 18.29 -0.65
C GLN A 207 11.00 18.56 -0.65
N VAL A 208 10.58 19.54 -1.45
CA VAL A 208 9.17 19.93 -1.60
C VAL A 208 8.80 19.97 -3.07
N MET A 209 7.64 19.43 -3.41
CA MET A 209 6.98 19.69 -4.68
C MET A 209 6.07 20.89 -4.49
N ASP A 210 6.38 22.01 -5.15
CA ASP A 210 5.58 23.23 -5.09
C ASP A 210 4.23 23.06 -5.85
N LEU A 211 3.34 24.04 -5.72
CA LEU A 211 2.02 24.02 -6.38
C LEU A 211 2.09 24.09 -7.93
N ARG A 212 3.30 24.31 -8.50
CA ARG A 212 3.59 24.23 -9.95
C ARG A 212 4.21 22.90 -10.33
N GLU A 213 4.18 21.92 -9.43
CA GLU A 213 4.75 20.56 -9.59
C GLU A 213 6.27 20.52 -9.80
N ARG A 214 7.01 21.55 -9.39
CA ARG A 214 8.46 21.56 -9.41
C ARG A 214 8.98 20.99 -8.10
N ILE A 215 9.82 19.96 -8.19
CA ILE A 215 10.49 19.38 -7.01
C ILE A 215 11.81 20.14 -6.80
N GLN A 216 11.98 20.71 -5.61
CA GLN A 216 13.20 21.43 -5.22
C GLN A 216 13.64 20.99 -3.83
N GLY A 217 14.96 20.89 -3.64
CA GLY A 217 15.60 20.64 -2.34
C GLY A 217 16.08 21.95 -1.72
N TYR A 218 15.88 22.07 -0.42
CA TYR A 218 16.28 23.23 0.36
C TYR A 218 17.13 22.77 1.55
N LEU A 219 18.29 23.40 1.77
CA LEU A 219 19.02 23.23 3.00
C LEU A 219 18.25 23.94 4.14
N LYS A 220 18.00 23.24 5.22
CA LYS A 220 17.29 23.80 6.38
C LYS A 220 18.02 25.02 6.97
N SER A 221 19.36 25.05 6.86
CA SER A 221 20.18 26.22 7.23
C SER A 221 19.88 27.48 6.42
N ASN A 222 19.28 27.37 5.24
CA ASN A 222 18.90 28.49 4.37
C ASN A 222 17.44 28.90 4.55
N LEU A 223 16.70 28.22 5.42
CA LEU A 223 15.32 28.54 5.74
C LEU A 223 15.25 29.34 7.04
N GLN A 224 14.30 30.26 7.10
CA GLN A 224 13.90 30.92 8.33
C GLN A 224 13.01 29.99 9.14
N GLN A 225 12.10 29.26 8.47
CA GLN A 225 11.11 28.38 9.10
C GLN A 225 10.64 27.28 8.16
N VAL A 226 10.35 26.11 8.72
CA VAL A 226 9.56 25.03 8.10
C VAL A 226 8.25 24.91 8.87
N ILE A 227 7.12 25.13 8.21
CA ILE A 227 5.78 25.04 8.78
C ILE A 227 5.14 23.77 8.27
N TYR A 228 4.89 22.81 9.14
CA TYR A 228 4.11 21.60 8.84
C TYR A 228 2.64 21.93 9.03
N GLU A 229 1.87 21.92 7.94
CA GLU A 229 0.46 22.27 7.98
C GLU A 229 -0.38 21.09 8.46
N GLN A 230 -1.41 21.40 9.25
CA GLN A 230 -2.42 20.42 9.65
C GLN A 230 -3.41 20.23 8.48
N GLY A 231 -3.23 19.19 7.69
CA GLY A 231 -4.17 18.85 6.64
C GLY A 231 -3.58 18.65 5.26
N SER A 232 -4.45 18.25 4.36
CA SER A 232 -4.14 17.91 2.97
C SER A 232 -4.19 19.12 2.05
N LEU A 233 -3.38 19.13 0.98
CA LEU A 233 -3.62 20.03 -0.18
C LEU A 233 -4.92 19.69 -0.92
N MET A 234 -5.37 18.42 -0.84
CA MET A 234 -6.67 18.04 -1.38
C MET A 234 -7.77 18.72 -0.57
N PRO A 235 -8.62 19.52 -1.21
CA PRO A 235 -9.75 20.15 -0.53
C PRO A 235 -10.80 19.09 -0.15
N ALA A 236 -11.52 19.33 0.93
CA ALA A 236 -12.71 18.54 1.24
C ALA A 236 -13.79 18.80 0.19
N PHE A 237 -14.39 17.73 -0.31
CA PHE A 237 -15.55 17.81 -1.21
C PHE A 237 -16.81 17.50 -0.39
N ASP A 238 -17.32 18.51 0.31
CA ASP A 238 -18.60 18.40 1.01
C ASP A 238 -19.79 18.27 0.03
N SER A 239 -21.01 18.12 0.54
CA SER A 239 -22.21 17.94 -0.28
C SER A 239 -22.57 19.18 -1.10
N ALA A 240 -22.10 20.36 -0.72
CA ALA A 240 -22.30 21.58 -1.49
C ALA A 240 -21.39 21.64 -2.73
N ARG A 241 -20.16 21.12 -2.60
CA ARG A 241 -19.17 21.10 -3.67
C ARG A 241 -19.32 19.89 -4.60
N LEU A 242 -19.68 18.72 -4.04
CA LEU A 242 -19.93 17.48 -4.76
C LEU A 242 -21.12 16.78 -4.09
N ASN A 243 -22.30 16.85 -4.68
CA ASN A 243 -23.49 16.22 -4.12
C ASN A 243 -23.35 14.69 -4.09
N ASP A 244 -24.22 13.99 -3.37
CA ASP A 244 -24.08 12.54 -3.14
C ASP A 244 -24.28 11.71 -4.41
N SER A 245 -25.08 12.17 -5.37
CA SER A 245 -25.22 11.51 -6.68
C SER A 245 -23.92 11.60 -7.47
N ASP A 246 -23.34 12.79 -7.58
CA ASP A 246 -22.07 13.00 -8.28
C ASP A 246 -20.90 12.27 -7.58
N LEU A 247 -20.90 12.23 -6.24
CA LEU A 247 -19.92 11.41 -5.50
C LEU A 247 -20.07 9.94 -5.83
N THR A 248 -21.29 9.42 -5.89
CA THR A 248 -21.56 8.02 -6.26
C THR A 248 -21.03 7.71 -7.66
N ASP A 249 -21.29 8.59 -8.63
CA ASP A 249 -20.79 8.45 -10.00
C ASP A 249 -19.27 8.54 -10.08
N LEU A 250 -18.64 9.47 -9.35
CA LEU A 250 -17.18 9.59 -9.26
C LEU A 250 -16.55 8.32 -8.69
N ILE A 251 -17.13 7.78 -7.62
CA ILE A 251 -16.63 6.52 -7.02
C ILE A 251 -16.84 5.34 -7.96
N ALA A 252 -17.96 5.30 -8.72
CA ALA A 252 -18.17 4.29 -9.75
C ALA A 252 -17.03 4.30 -10.79
N TYR A 253 -16.64 5.48 -11.28
CA TYR A 253 -15.49 5.63 -12.17
C TYR A 253 -14.18 5.18 -11.51
N LEU A 254 -13.85 5.69 -10.33
CA LEU A 254 -12.63 5.35 -9.61
C LEU A 254 -12.52 3.85 -9.33
N SER A 255 -13.65 3.18 -9.06
CA SER A 255 -13.71 1.73 -8.85
C SER A 255 -13.36 0.90 -10.09
N THR A 256 -13.45 1.48 -11.30
CA THR A 256 -13.01 0.81 -12.54
C THR A 256 -11.50 0.85 -12.73
N LEU A 257 -10.78 1.73 -12.05
CA LEU A 257 -9.34 1.93 -12.19
C LEU A 257 -8.57 0.85 -11.42
N ARG A 258 -8.35 -0.31 -12.04
CA ARG A 258 -7.78 -1.51 -11.41
C ARG A 258 -6.49 -2.02 -12.04
N SER A 259 -6.21 -1.69 -13.30
CA SER A 259 -5.04 -2.19 -14.04
C SER A 259 -3.96 -1.14 -14.15
N ARG A 260 -2.70 -1.59 -14.26
CA ARG A 260 -1.62 -0.70 -14.76
C ARG A 260 -1.90 -0.38 -16.22
N PRO A 261 -1.63 0.84 -16.66
CA PRO A 261 -1.65 1.19 -18.08
C PRO A 261 -0.62 0.38 -18.84
#